data_43bfa67f91e4cda833c1eaa1f04ad596
#
_entry.id   43bfa67f91e4cda833c1eaa1f04ad596
#
_cell.length_a   1.000
_cell.length_b   1.000
_cell.length_c   1.000
_cell.angle_alpha   90.00
_cell.angle_beta   90.00
_cell.angle_gamma   90.00
#
_symmetry.space_group_name_H-M   'P 1'
#
loop_
_entity.id
_entity.type
_entity.pdbx_description
1 polymer ?
#
loop_
_entity_poly.entity_id
_entity_poly.type
_entity_poly.pdbx_seq_one_letter_code
_entity_poly.pdbx_strand_id
1 'polypeptide(L)'
;MNLTEAYLLLAVMLAVVAVVSVLFKGESGLIAPLIFVAGLITALVAGLGFRLREVTEGPFVFVDTLMWVLCGAAFSYLLYVNGTFQFLFAKVVGKKRSPAAQMFILILFIGLPGMITGTALASVATTGLMAGRYLLDKGMEKSKVVEVVTVGALMGMLLPPLCVPAMAPTIARQGLYPGAFEGYFLPILILALPALIVYCALAGRRVLGEWEADGNVEKTGSAVCLIPLAVVAVLVLCYNFLYFLIPYYGGYPVIYLIGFVLALIFKCKGANPLIAAADGIRTVAVELALILAYASVVETFNLVGVNGTLSAQMEIAGINGAVIALVLGLLVLAGGLLLGTPFAYVVGALATYLVSNSNYGSYELPMMAVGAAIAMSMFLALRGSLAETVGETLGVTGVTGTEVVKRNIIFTLVLTAAIVVFLVAGSSLKFLMI
;
A
#
# COMPACT_ATOMS: atom_id res chain seq x y z
N MET A 1 15.47 -3.29 31.63
CA MET A 1 15.03 -4.55 31.01
C MET A 1 16.28 -5.34 30.62
N ASN A 2 16.30 -6.63 30.93
CA ASN A 2 17.38 -7.52 30.58
C ASN A 2 17.18 -8.03 29.11
N LEU A 3 18.25 -8.44 28.47
CA LEU A 3 18.21 -8.88 27.07
C LEU A 3 17.25 -10.07 26.87
N THR A 4 17.25 -11.01 27.81
CA THR A 4 16.37 -12.18 27.78
C THR A 4 14.89 -11.79 27.85
N GLU A 5 14.55 -10.78 28.67
CA GLU A 5 13.21 -10.23 28.77
C GLU A 5 12.78 -9.56 27.46
N ALA A 6 13.68 -8.81 26.82
CA ALA A 6 13.40 -8.17 25.53
C ALA A 6 13.06 -9.18 24.45
N TYR A 7 13.87 -10.26 24.33
CA TYR A 7 13.62 -11.33 23.37
C TYR A 7 12.34 -12.10 23.70
N LEU A 8 12.04 -12.34 24.97
CA LEU A 8 10.82 -13.03 25.37
C LEU A 8 9.58 -12.21 24.98
N LEU A 9 9.57 -10.91 25.27
CA LEU A 9 8.46 -10.03 24.94
C LEU A 9 8.26 -9.88 23.42
N LEU A 10 9.35 -9.77 22.68
CA LEU A 10 9.31 -9.78 21.22
C LEU A 10 8.71 -11.10 20.70
N ALA A 11 9.17 -12.24 21.21
CA ALA A 11 8.68 -13.55 20.80
C ALA A 11 7.18 -13.73 21.13
N VAL A 12 6.73 -13.30 22.32
CA VAL A 12 5.32 -13.32 22.70
C VAL A 12 4.49 -12.47 21.75
N MET A 13 4.91 -11.24 21.46
CA MET A 13 4.19 -10.35 20.57
C MET A 13 4.09 -10.90 19.14
N LEU A 14 5.21 -11.39 18.58
CA LEU A 14 5.22 -12.00 17.26
C LEU A 14 4.37 -13.26 17.20
N ALA A 15 4.38 -14.08 18.26
CA ALA A 15 3.54 -15.25 18.35
C ALA A 15 2.04 -14.89 18.38
N VAL A 16 1.65 -13.88 19.18
CA VAL A 16 0.26 -13.41 19.23
C VAL A 16 -0.18 -12.86 17.87
N VAL A 17 0.65 -12.04 17.22
CA VAL A 17 0.33 -11.51 15.88
C VAL A 17 0.21 -12.63 14.85
N ALA A 18 1.11 -13.63 14.89
CA ALA A 18 1.04 -14.78 13.99
C ALA A 18 -0.24 -15.59 14.21
N VAL A 19 -0.60 -15.88 15.47
CA VAL A 19 -1.82 -16.62 15.83
C VAL A 19 -3.07 -15.86 15.37
N VAL A 20 -3.15 -14.56 15.65
CA VAL A 20 -4.27 -13.71 15.20
C VAL A 20 -4.38 -13.72 13.68
N SER A 21 -3.25 -13.57 12.98
CA SER A 21 -3.23 -13.57 11.51
C SER A 21 -3.72 -14.88 10.89
N VAL A 22 -3.41 -16.00 11.53
CA VAL A 22 -3.82 -17.34 11.04
C VAL A 22 -5.28 -17.63 11.37
N LEU A 23 -5.71 -17.37 12.62
CA LEU A 23 -7.06 -17.69 13.08
C LEU A 23 -8.15 -16.82 12.45
N PHE A 24 -7.83 -15.54 12.19
CA PHE A 24 -8.79 -14.57 11.67
C PHE A 24 -8.51 -14.15 10.21
N LYS A 25 -7.88 -15.00 9.44
CA LYS A 25 -7.49 -14.73 8.04
C LYS A 25 -8.64 -14.28 7.15
N GLY A 26 -9.87 -14.73 7.41
CA GLY A 26 -11.08 -14.35 6.67
C GLY A 26 -11.79 -13.10 7.19
N GLU A 27 -11.40 -12.59 8.38
CA GLU A 27 -12.12 -11.51 9.08
C GLU A 27 -11.23 -10.30 9.33
N SER A 28 -10.88 -9.61 8.24
CA SER A 28 -9.96 -8.46 8.29
C SER A 28 -10.37 -7.36 9.28
N GLY A 29 -11.67 -7.17 9.50
CA GLY A 29 -12.19 -6.20 10.46
C GLY A 29 -11.88 -6.50 11.93
N LEU A 30 -11.66 -7.78 12.30
CA LEU A 30 -11.31 -8.18 13.67
C LEU A 30 -9.81 -8.14 13.94
N ILE A 31 -8.97 -8.17 12.91
CA ILE A 31 -7.51 -8.21 13.07
C ILE A 31 -7.01 -6.95 13.78
N ALA A 32 -7.51 -5.77 13.42
CA ALA A 32 -7.07 -4.51 14.02
C ALA A 32 -7.32 -4.43 15.53
N PRO A 33 -8.55 -4.66 16.06
CA PRO A 33 -8.78 -4.65 17.49
C PRO A 33 -8.00 -5.74 18.24
N LEU A 34 -7.81 -6.92 17.64
CA LEU A 34 -7.04 -7.99 18.26
C LEU A 34 -5.54 -7.65 18.37
N ILE A 35 -4.95 -7.01 17.36
CA ILE A 35 -3.57 -6.53 17.41
C ILE A 35 -3.42 -5.44 18.50
N PHE A 36 -4.39 -4.53 18.61
CA PHE A 36 -4.40 -3.52 19.67
C PHE A 36 -4.43 -4.15 21.06
N VAL A 37 -5.30 -5.15 21.27
CA VAL A 37 -5.37 -5.92 22.52
C VAL A 37 -4.07 -6.66 22.80
N ALA A 38 -3.42 -7.22 21.76
CA ALA A 38 -2.11 -7.85 21.90
C ALA A 38 -1.04 -6.88 22.42
N GLY A 39 -1.05 -5.62 21.97
CA GLY A 39 -0.20 -4.57 22.51
C GLY A 39 -0.42 -4.33 24.01
N LEU A 40 -1.68 -4.23 24.44
CA LEU A 40 -2.01 -4.07 25.86
C LEU A 40 -1.58 -5.28 26.71
N ILE A 41 -1.78 -6.51 26.22
CA ILE A 41 -1.34 -7.73 26.90
C ILE A 41 0.18 -7.75 27.04
N THR A 42 0.91 -7.35 25.98
CA THR A 42 2.38 -7.29 26.02
C THR A 42 2.87 -6.29 27.07
N ALA A 43 2.26 -5.13 27.19
CA ALA A 43 2.57 -4.15 28.23
C ALA A 43 2.29 -4.68 29.64
N LEU A 44 1.20 -5.43 29.83
CA LEU A 44 0.88 -6.10 31.10
C LEU A 44 1.92 -7.16 31.47
N VAL A 45 2.30 -8.01 30.52
CA VAL A 45 3.31 -9.07 30.74
C VAL A 45 4.67 -8.47 31.04
N ALA A 46 4.99 -7.31 30.46
CA ALA A 46 6.20 -6.57 30.77
C ALA A 46 6.22 -5.93 32.17
N GLY A 47 5.16 -6.08 32.96
CA GLY A 47 5.06 -5.51 34.30
C GLY A 47 4.80 -4.01 34.34
N LEU A 48 4.47 -3.38 33.22
CA LEU A 48 4.17 -1.94 33.13
C LEU A 48 2.75 -1.59 33.62
N GLY A 49 1.91 -2.60 33.90
CA GLY A 49 0.51 -2.42 34.22
C GLY A 49 -0.35 -2.13 32.99
N PHE A 50 -1.59 -1.68 33.21
CA PHE A 50 -2.54 -1.41 32.13
C PHE A 50 -2.28 -0.01 31.53
N ARG A 51 -1.40 0.05 30.55
CA ARG A 51 -0.93 1.27 29.87
C ARG A 51 -1.81 1.64 28.67
N LEU A 52 -3.12 1.78 28.89
CA LEU A 52 -4.07 2.09 27.83
C LEU A 52 -3.74 3.42 27.14
N ARG A 53 -3.43 4.45 27.92
CA ARG A 53 -3.14 5.79 27.39
C ARG A 53 -1.96 5.75 26.42
N GLU A 54 -0.85 5.21 26.86
CA GLU A 54 0.40 5.20 26.10
C GLU A 54 0.26 4.35 24.82
N VAL A 55 -0.40 3.20 24.90
CA VAL A 55 -0.66 2.35 23.72
C VAL A 55 -1.61 3.06 22.74
N THR A 56 -2.55 3.87 23.22
CA THR A 56 -3.45 4.67 22.36
C THR A 56 -2.78 5.92 21.81
N GLU A 57 -1.69 6.40 22.41
CA GLU A 57 -0.92 7.54 21.87
C GLU A 57 -0.17 7.17 20.59
N GLY A 58 0.21 5.89 20.40
CA GLY A 58 0.89 5.42 19.18
C GLY A 58 0.20 5.80 17.87
N PRO A 59 -1.13 5.64 17.73
CA PRO A 59 -1.88 6.10 16.56
C PRO A 59 -1.67 7.56 16.18
N PHE A 60 -1.42 8.46 17.13
CA PHE A 60 -1.22 9.87 16.84
C PHE A 60 0.08 10.17 16.10
N VAL A 61 1.07 9.30 16.17
CA VAL A 61 2.29 9.39 15.36
C VAL A 61 1.98 9.25 13.85
N PHE A 62 0.90 8.58 13.51
CA PHE A 62 0.46 8.31 12.14
C PHE A 62 -0.61 9.29 11.62
N VAL A 63 -0.90 10.37 12.35
CA VAL A 63 -1.95 11.34 11.97
C VAL A 63 -1.75 11.85 10.54
N ASP A 64 -0.52 12.16 10.13
CA ASP A 64 -0.25 12.63 8.78
C ASP A 64 -0.64 11.57 7.73
N THR A 65 -0.22 10.31 7.93
CA THR A 65 -0.59 9.20 7.03
C THR A 65 -2.10 9.01 6.98
N LEU A 66 -2.77 9.07 8.13
CA LEU A 66 -4.22 8.94 8.19
C LEU A 66 -4.90 10.07 7.42
N MET A 67 -4.45 11.30 7.58
CA MET A 67 -4.99 12.46 6.86
C MET A 67 -4.77 12.35 5.35
N TRP A 68 -3.63 11.81 4.91
CA TRP A 68 -3.38 11.56 3.50
C TRP A 68 -4.36 10.56 2.92
N VAL A 69 -4.54 9.41 3.58
CA VAL A 69 -5.48 8.37 3.14
C VAL A 69 -6.91 8.89 3.14
N LEU A 70 -7.33 9.60 4.20
CA LEU A 70 -8.67 10.16 4.32
C LEU A 70 -8.97 11.18 3.23
N CYS A 71 -8.10 12.17 3.04
CA CYS A 71 -8.26 13.20 2.01
C CYS A 71 -8.20 12.60 0.60
N GLY A 72 -7.28 11.66 0.37
CA GLY A 72 -7.16 10.93 -0.90
C GLY A 72 -8.39 10.09 -1.21
N ALA A 73 -8.96 9.40 -0.22
CA ALA A 73 -10.18 8.60 -0.37
C ALA A 73 -11.40 9.47 -0.69
N ALA A 74 -11.58 10.57 0.05
CA ALA A 74 -12.65 11.52 -0.23
C ALA A 74 -12.53 12.11 -1.65
N PHE A 75 -11.35 12.52 -2.06
CA PHE A 75 -11.07 13.06 -3.38
C PHE A 75 -11.32 12.03 -4.49
N SER A 76 -10.74 10.84 -4.39
CA SER A 76 -10.86 9.81 -5.42
C SER A 76 -12.29 9.31 -5.60
N TYR A 77 -13.03 9.17 -4.50
CA TYR A 77 -14.43 8.75 -4.56
C TYR A 77 -15.32 9.86 -5.16
N LEU A 78 -15.04 11.13 -4.87
CA LEU A 78 -15.72 12.26 -5.51
C LEU A 78 -15.48 12.27 -7.02
N LEU A 79 -14.26 12.01 -7.50
CA LEU A 79 -13.96 11.86 -8.93
C LEU A 79 -14.76 10.71 -9.57
N TYR A 80 -14.95 9.60 -8.85
CA TYR A 80 -15.75 8.47 -9.29
C TYR A 80 -17.22 8.85 -9.46
N VAL A 81 -17.84 9.45 -8.44
CA VAL A 81 -19.28 9.81 -8.46
C VAL A 81 -19.54 10.95 -9.44
N ASN A 82 -18.62 11.92 -9.56
CA ASN A 82 -18.73 13.03 -10.51
C ASN A 82 -18.61 12.64 -11.99
N GLY A 83 -18.23 11.39 -12.29
CA GLY A 83 -18.11 10.91 -13.67
C GLY A 83 -16.73 11.13 -14.31
N THR A 84 -15.75 11.64 -13.57
CA THR A 84 -14.37 11.85 -14.08
C THR A 84 -13.74 10.54 -14.53
N PHE A 85 -13.85 9.49 -13.72
CA PHE A 85 -13.31 8.18 -14.07
C PHE A 85 -14.06 7.51 -15.22
N GLN A 86 -15.39 7.73 -15.37
CA GLN A 86 -16.15 7.24 -16.50
C GLN A 86 -15.66 7.87 -17.81
N PHE A 87 -15.44 9.19 -17.80
CA PHE A 87 -14.89 9.89 -18.95
C PHE A 87 -13.50 9.40 -19.34
N LEU A 88 -12.63 9.19 -18.34
CA LEU A 88 -11.27 8.65 -18.56
C LEU A 88 -11.34 7.21 -19.11
N PHE A 89 -12.21 6.38 -18.54
CA PHE A 89 -12.41 4.99 -18.95
C PHE A 89 -12.84 4.86 -20.41
N ALA A 90 -13.77 5.70 -20.85
CA ALA A 90 -14.19 5.72 -22.26
C ALA A 90 -13.02 5.99 -23.21
N LYS A 91 -12.04 6.80 -22.81
CA LYS A 91 -10.80 7.01 -23.59
C LYS A 91 -9.83 5.82 -23.51
N VAL A 92 -9.82 5.09 -22.39
CA VAL A 92 -9.00 3.88 -22.21
C VAL A 92 -9.48 2.76 -23.12
N VAL A 93 -10.79 2.48 -23.16
CA VAL A 93 -11.35 1.37 -23.93
C VAL A 93 -11.62 1.71 -25.39
N GLY A 94 -11.81 2.98 -25.72
CA GLY A 94 -12.17 3.45 -27.06
C GLY A 94 -11.03 3.44 -28.10
N LYS A 95 -9.83 2.97 -27.76
CA LYS A 95 -8.67 2.93 -28.67
C LYS A 95 -8.20 1.51 -28.92
N LYS A 96 -7.94 1.18 -30.19
CA LYS A 96 -7.31 -0.09 -30.57
C LYS A 96 -5.82 -0.06 -30.18
N ARG A 97 -5.38 -1.07 -29.42
CA ARG A 97 -3.99 -1.24 -28.96
C ARG A 97 -3.62 -2.71 -28.97
N SER A 98 -2.32 -3.00 -28.84
CA SER A 98 -1.89 -4.37 -28.58
C SER A 98 -2.42 -4.84 -27.21
N PRO A 99 -2.72 -6.15 -27.03
CA PRO A 99 -3.26 -6.67 -25.77
C PRO A 99 -2.40 -6.32 -24.53
N ALA A 100 -1.08 -6.34 -24.68
CA ALA A 100 -0.16 -5.97 -23.61
C ALA A 100 -0.25 -4.48 -23.24
N ALA A 101 -0.29 -3.59 -24.23
CA ALA A 101 -0.43 -2.15 -24.01
C ALA A 101 -1.81 -1.80 -23.44
N GLN A 102 -2.86 -2.49 -23.91
CA GLN A 102 -4.20 -2.29 -23.36
C GLN A 102 -4.28 -2.75 -21.90
N MET A 103 -3.70 -3.91 -21.59
CA MET A 103 -3.62 -4.43 -20.23
C MET A 103 -2.87 -3.47 -19.29
N PHE A 104 -1.73 -2.95 -19.75
CA PHE A 104 -0.94 -1.97 -19.01
C PHE A 104 -1.76 -0.72 -18.67
N ILE A 105 -2.41 -0.13 -19.65
CA ILE A 105 -3.22 1.09 -19.46
C ILE A 105 -4.45 0.81 -18.59
N LEU A 106 -5.07 -0.36 -18.74
CA LEU A 106 -6.22 -0.77 -17.93
C LEU A 106 -5.82 -0.97 -16.46
N ILE A 107 -4.68 -1.60 -16.20
CA ILE A 107 -4.15 -1.77 -14.84
C ILE A 107 -3.81 -0.42 -14.21
N LEU A 108 -3.15 0.48 -14.94
CA LEU A 108 -2.88 1.83 -14.45
C LEU A 108 -4.18 2.59 -14.16
N PHE A 109 -5.19 2.46 -15.02
CA PHE A 109 -6.49 3.08 -14.79
C PHE A 109 -7.17 2.52 -13.53
N ILE A 110 -7.19 1.19 -13.35
CA ILE A 110 -7.74 0.55 -12.15
C ILE A 110 -6.96 1.01 -10.91
N GLY A 111 -5.65 1.15 -11.01
CA GLY A 111 -4.79 1.55 -9.91
C GLY A 111 -4.90 3.03 -9.49
N LEU A 112 -5.46 3.92 -10.30
CA LEU A 112 -5.48 5.37 -10.01
C LEU A 112 -5.96 5.74 -8.59
N PRO A 113 -7.11 5.24 -8.09
CA PRO A 113 -7.54 5.55 -6.72
C PRO A 113 -6.58 5.01 -5.67
N GLY A 114 -5.99 3.83 -5.92
CA GLY A 114 -4.97 3.25 -5.06
C GLY A 114 -3.70 4.10 -5.00
N MET A 115 -3.25 4.66 -6.11
CA MET A 115 -2.12 5.59 -6.16
C MET A 115 -2.41 6.87 -5.34
N ILE A 116 -3.64 7.36 -5.38
CA ILE A 116 -4.06 8.56 -4.63
C ILE A 116 -4.16 8.28 -3.13
N THR A 117 -4.65 7.11 -2.74
CA THR A 117 -4.92 6.76 -1.33
C THR A 117 -3.84 5.92 -0.68
N GLY A 118 -2.97 5.29 -1.47
CA GLY A 118 -2.02 4.29 -1.01
C GLY A 118 -2.66 2.95 -0.63
N THR A 119 -3.93 2.71 -1.00
CA THR A 119 -4.72 1.54 -0.59
C THR A 119 -5.34 0.80 -1.77
N ALA A 120 -5.37 -0.54 -1.73
CA ALA A 120 -5.93 -1.34 -2.81
C ALA A 120 -7.48 -1.28 -2.83
N LEU A 121 -8.12 -1.19 -1.66
CA LEU A 121 -9.60 -1.20 -1.55
C LEU A 121 -10.24 0.02 -2.22
N ALA A 122 -9.61 1.19 -2.18
CA ALA A 122 -10.09 2.36 -2.90
C ALA A 122 -10.19 2.12 -4.41
N SER A 123 -9.20 1.42 -5.00
CA SER A 123 -9.25 1.02 -6.40
C SER A 123 -10.35 0.01 -6.68
N VAL A 124 -10.52 -1.01 -5.82
CA VAL A 124 -11.57 -2.03 -6.00
C VAL A 124 -12.96 -1.40 -6.00
N ALA A 125 -13.23 -0.52 -5.03
CA ALA A 125 -14.54 0.09 -4.84
C ALA A 125 -14.94 1.10 -5.93
N THR A 126 -14.00 1.59 -6.73
CA THR A 126 -14.23 2.65 -7.72
C THR A 126 -13.92 2.20 -9.14
N THR A 127 -12.72 2.44 -9.63
CA THR A 127 -12.28 2.10 -10.99
C THR A 127 -12.23 0.61 -11.26
N GLY A 128 -11.93 -0.20 -10.24
CA GLY A 128 -11.93 -1.66 -10.32
C GLY A 128 -13.32 -2.23 -10.55
N LEU A 129 -14.32 -1.74 -9.79
CA LEU A 129 -15.72 -2.11 -9.96
C LEU A 129 -16.22 -1.73 -11.37
N MET A 130 -15.87 -0.53 -11.85
CA MET A 130 -16.28 -0.06 -13.16
C MET A 130 -15.64 -0.88 -14.29
N ALA A 131 -14.32 -1.06 -14.25
CA ALA A 131 -13.60 -1.84 -15.26
C ALA A 131 -14.01 -3.32 -15.22
N GLY A 132 -14.17 -3.88 -14.02
CA GLY A 132 -14.56 -5.28 -13.84
C GLY A 132 -15.94 -5.57 -14.41
N ARG A 133 -16.95 -4.74 -14.14
CA ARG A 133 -18.30 -4.87 -14.71
C ARG A 133 -18.25 -4.79 -16.24
N TYR A 134 -17.56 -3.80 -16.78
CA TYR A 134 -17.40 -3.68 -18.22
C TYR A 134 -16.79 -4.93 -18.87
N LEU A 135 -15.75 -5.51 -18.25
CA LEU A 135 -15.12 -6.72 -18.78
C LEU A 135 -16.05 -7.95 -18.68
N LEU A 136 -16.85 -8.05 -17.61
CA LEU A 136 -17.89 -9.08 -17.49
C LEU A 136 -18.98 -8.94 -18.56
N ASP A 137 -19.45 -7.72 -18.81
CA ASP A 137 -20.45 -7.40 -19.83
C ASP A 137 -19.94 -7.72 -21.25
N LYS A 138 -18.63 -7.64 -21.47
CA LYS A 138 -17.97 -8.09 -22.69
C LYS A 138 -17.83 -9.62 -22.80
N GLY A 139 -18.34 -10.38 -21.83
CA GLY A 139 -18.29 -11.85 -21.83
C GLY A 139 -16.94 -12.43 -21.41
N MET A 140 -16.05 -11.64 -20.79
CA MET A 140 -14.78 -12.15 -20.31
C MET A 140 -14.98 -13.14 -19.15
N GLU A 141 -14.15 -14.17 -19.11
CA GLU A 141 -14.14 -15.19 -18.05
C GLU A 141 -13.97 -14.55 -16.66
N LYS A 142 -14.86 -14.90 -15.73
CA LYS A 142 -14.91 -14.34 -14.37
C LYS A 142 -13.56 -14.32 -13.66
N SER A 143 -12.82 -15.41 -13.74
CA SER A 143 -11.51 -15.55 -13.10
C SER A 143 -10.46 -14.59 -13.67
N LYS A 144 -10.51 -14.31 -15.00
CA LYS A 144 -9.63 -13.34 -15.65
C LYS A 144 -9.97 -11.91 -15.24
N VAL A 145 -11.27 -11.60 -15.10
CA VAL A 145 -11.71 -10.27 -14.64
C VAL A 145 -11.23 -10.01 -13.22
N VAL A 146 -11.44 -10.98 -12.31
CA VAL A 146 -10.95 -10.88 -10.93
C VAL A 146 -9.42 -10.72 -10.90
N GLU A 147 -8.69 -11.47 -11.74
CA GLU A 147 -7.24 -11.35 -11.87
C GLU A 147 -6.81 -9.92 -12.24
N VAL A 148 -7.40 -9.34 -13.29
CA VAL A 148 -7.05 -7.99 -13.78
C VAL A 148 -7.34 -6.92 -12.74
N VAL A 149 -8.53 -6.98 -12.12
CA VAL A 149 -8.92 -6.00 -11.10
C VAL A 149 -8.04 -6.11 -9.84
N THR A 150 -7.73 -7.32 -9.40
CA THR A 150 -6.86 -7.56 -8.25
C THR A 150 -5.45 -7.03 -8.50
N VAL A 151 -4.85 -7.39 -9.64
CA VAL A 151 -3.50 -6.89 -9.98
C VAL A 151 -3.51 -5.37 -10.16
N GLY A 152 -4.54 -4.81 -10.78
CA GLY A 152 -4.68 -3.36 -10.95
C GLY A 152 -4.78 -2.61 -9.62
N ALA A 153 -5.59 -3.11 -8.71
CA ALA A 153 -5.75 -2.52 -7.38
C ALA A 153 -4.45 -2.59 -6.54
N LEU A 154 -3.78 -3.75 -6.56
CA LEU A 154 -2.51 -3.93 -5.86
C LEU A 154 -1.38 -3.09 -6.47
N MET A 155 -1.33 -2.98 -7.79
CA MET A 155 -0.35 -2.09 -8.44
C MET A 155 -0.63 -0.63 -8.10
N GLY A 156 -1.90 -0.23 -7.98
CA GLY A 156 -2.25 1.12 -7.50
C GLY A 156 -1.73 1.39 -6.10
N MET A 157 -1.82 0.44 -5.19
CA MET A 157 -1.26 0.56 -3.83
C MET A 157 0.28 0.69 -3.81
N LEU A 158 0.97 0.06 -4.77
CA LEU A 158 2.43 0.10 -4.86
C LEU A 158 2.97 1.31 -5.61
N LEU A 159 2.24 1.75 -6.63
CA LEU A 159 2.70 2.83 -7.48
C LEU A 159 2.58 4.17 -6.75
N PRO A 160 3.60 5.03 -6.92
CA PRO A 160 3.59 6.36 -6.30
C PRO A 160 2.36 7.19 -6.76
N PRO A 161 1.93 8.20 -6.01
CA PRO A 161 2.68 8.91 -4.97
C PRO A 161 2.57 8.35 -3.56
N LEU A 162 1.57 7.56 -3.24
CA LEU A 162 1.36 7.04 -1.90
C LEU A 162 1.45 5.52 -1.88
N CYS A 163 2.40 5.00 -1.13
CA CYS A 163 2.51 3.58 -0.84
C CYS A 163 2.40 3.36 0.68
N VAL A 164 1.19 3.30 1.20
CA VAL A 164 0.93 3.15 2.65
C VAL A 164 1.68 1.95 3.25
N PRO A 165 1.78 0.79 2.60
CA PRO A 165 2.56 -0.32 3.13
C PRO A 165 4.04 -0.03 3.38
N ALA A 166 4.67 0.79 2.54
CA ALA A 166 6.05 1.21 2.78
C ALA A 166 6.13 2.33 3.82
N MET A 167 5.09 3.13 3.92
CA MET A 167 5.00 4.30 4.77
C MET A 167 4.83 3.93 6.24
N ALA A 168 3.86 3.13 6.55
CA ALA A 168 3.50 2.83 7.91
C ALA A 168 4.69 2.37 8.78
N PRO A 169 5.56 1.47 8.33
CA PRO A 169 6.72 1.07 9.10
C PRO A 169 7.78 2.18 9.27
N THR A 170 7.93 3.07 8.28
CA THR A 170 8.97 4.10 8.32
C THR A 170 8.64 5.26 9.23
N ILE A 171 7.36 5.60 9.38
CA ILE A 171 6.88 6.62 10.32
C ILE A 171 7.05 6.18 11.78
N ALA A 172 7.15 4.88 12.03
CA ALA A 172 7.41 4.32 13.36
C ALA A 172 8.66 4.92 14.03
N ARG A 173 9.55 5.54 13.29
CA ARG A 173 10.65 6.33 13.83
C ARG A 173 10.20 7.77 14.01
N GLN A 174 9.97 8.18 15.24
CA GLN A 174 9.78 9.59 15.60
C GLN A 174 10.97 10.42 15.10
N GLY A 175 10.73 11.39 14.25
CA GLY A 175 11.75 12.32 13.76
C GLY A 175 12.36 12.00 12.40
N LEU A 176 11.85 11.02 11.66
CA LEU A 176 12.14 10.95 10.22
C LEU A 176 11.46 12.12 9.53
N TYR A 177 12.26 12.88 8.80
CA TYR A 177 11.78 13.96 7.96
C TYR A 177 10.72 13.42 6.98
N PRO A 178 9.65 14.17 6.70
CA PRO A 178 8.72 13.81 5.64
C PRO A 178 9.40 13.50 4.30
N GLY A 179 10.56 14.12 4.02
CA GLY A 179 11.37 13.82 2.85
C GLY A 179 12.05 12.45 2.81
N ALA A 180 12.17 11.73 3.92
CA ALA A 180 12.60 10.33 3.89
C ALA A 180 11.62 9.43 3.13
N PHE A 181 10.42 9.92 2.95
CA PHE A 181 9.31 9.32 2.25
C PHE A 181 9.45 9.40 0.73
N GLU A 182 9.90 10.54 0.24
CA GLU A 182 10.15 10.82 -1.16
C GLU A 182 11.26 9.91 -1.71
N GLY A 183 12.22 9.53 -0.87
CA GLY A 183 13.26 8.57 -1.20
C GLY A 183 12.75 7.17 -1.56
N TYR A 184 11.56 6.73 -1.09
CA TYR A 184 10.97 5.43 -1.46
C TYR A 184 10.25 5.43 -2.81
N PHE A 185 9.88 6.60 -3.31
CA PHE A 185 9.16 6.74 -4.57
C PHE A 185 9.91 6.08 -5.73
N LEU A 186 11.15 6.44 -5.92
CA LEU A 186 11.96 5.97 -7.04
C LEU A 186 12.31 4.47 -6.97
N PRO A 187 12.76 3.92 -5.83
CA PRO A 187 13.02 2.48 -5.71
C PRO A 187 11.77 1.62 -5.91
N ILE A 188 10.63 2.00 -5.36
CA ILE A 188 9.37 1.26 -5.56
C ILE A 188 8.93 1.34 -7.02
N LEU A 189 9.05 2.49 -7.66
CA LEU A 189 8.74 2.68 -9.07
C LEU A 189 9.63 1.80 -9.96
N ILE A 190 10.94 1.77 -9.68
CA ILE A 190 11.91 0.94 -10.42
C ILE A 190 11.63 -0.55 -10.27
N LEU A 191 11.10 -0.99 -9.13
CA LEU A 191 10.69 -2.38 -8.94
C LEU A 191 9.33 -2.68 -9.56
N ALA A 192 8.34 -1.84 -9.33
CA ALA A 192 6.96 -2.08 -9.69
C ALA A 192 6.69 -1.94 -11.20
N LEU A 193 7.26 -0.92 -11.86
CA LEU A 193 7.01 -0.68 -13.29
C LEU A 193 7.55 -1.80 -14.21
N PRO A 194 8.82 -2.24 -14.11
CA PRO A 194 9.30 -3.36 -14.90
C PRO A 194 8.52 -4.65 -14.63
N ALA A 195 8.17 -4.92 -13.36
CA ALA A 195 7.35 -6.07 -13.01
C ALA A 195 5.97 -5.99 -13.67
N LEU A 196 5.33 -4.81 -13.68
CA LEU A 196 4.07 -4.59 -14.39
C LEU A 196 4.20 -4.77 -15.89
N ILE A 197 5.26 -4.24 -16.51
CA ILE A 197 5.51 -4.40 -17.96
C ILE A 197 5.67 -5.88 -18.31
N VAL A 198 6.47 -6.64 -17.54
CA VAL A 198 6.65 -8.08 -17.74
C VAL A 198 5.32 -8.81 -17.57
N TYR A 199 4.54 -8.50 -16.53
CA TYR A 199 3.21 -9.08 -16.35
C TYR A 199 2.29 -8.81 -17.55
N CYS A 200 2.21 -7.57 -18.02
CA CYS A 200 1.37 -7.21 -19.18
C CYS A 200 1.83 -7.88 -20.46
N ALA A 201 3.12 -8.05 -20.67
CA ALA A 201 3.67 -8.77 -21.83
C ALA A 201 3.29 -10.26 -21.82
N LEU A 202 3.37 -10.91 -20.65
CA LEU A 202 3.07 -12.33 -20.50
C LEU A 202 1.56 -12.62 -20.43
N ALA A 203 0.82 -11.81 -19.69
CA ALA A 203 -0.60 -12.05 -19.41
C ALA A 203 -1.55 -11.35 -20.38
N GLY A 204 -1.12 -10.29 -21.07
CA GLY A 204 -2.01 -9.45 -21.88
C GLY A 204 -2.80 -10.23 -22.92
N ARG A 205 -2.13 -11.06 -23.74
CA ARG A 205 -2.81 -11.92 -24.74
C ARG A 205 -3.65 -13.02 -24.08
N ARG A 206 -3.15 -13.63 -23.01
CA ARG A 206 -3.84 -14.71 -22.30
C ARG A 206 -5.15 -14.25 -21.69
N VAL A 207 -5.17 -13.01 -21.17
CA VAL A 207 -6.29 -12.47 -20.39
C VAL A 207 -7.26 -11.70 -21.27
N LEU A 208 -6.77 -10.71 -22.03
CA LEU A 208 -7.62 -9.85 -22.86
C LEU A 208 -7.92 -10.42 -24.25
N GLY A 209 -7.12 -11.42 -24.73
CA GLY A 209 -7.23 -11.90 -26.10
C GLY A 209 -6.87 -10.83 -27.13
N GLU A 210 -7.58 -10.78 -28.25
CA GLU A 210 -7.50 -9.66 -29.19
C GLU A 210 -8.37 -8.52 -28.70
N TRP A 211 -7.75 -7.36 -28.44
CA TRP A 211 -8.47 -6.20 -27.96
C TRP A 211 -9.14 -5.44 -29.11
N GLU A 212 -10.46 -5.38 -29.08
CA GLU A 212 -11.24 -4.53 -29.97
C GLU A 212 -11.61 -3.23 -29.28
N ALA A 213 -11.43 -2.11 -30.00
CA ALA A 213 -11.83 -0.80 -29.49
C ALA A 213 -13.36 -0.71 -29.39
N ASP A 214 -13.87 -0.30 -28.23
CA ASP A 214 -15.29 -0.09 -28.03
C ASP A 214 -15.66 1.38 -28.23
N GLY A 215 -16.18 1.69 -29.42
CA GLY A 215 -16.68 3.04 -29.75
C GLY A 215 -18.01 3.41 -29.07
N ASN A 216 -18.71 2.41 -28.49
CA ASN A 216 -20.04 2.58 -27.94
C ASN A 216 -20.07 2.97 -26.45
N VAL A 217 -18.89 3.05 -25.80
CA VAL A 217 -18.84 3.52 -24.42
C VAL A 217 -19.21 5.00 -24.40
N GLU A 218 -20.33 5.32 -23.76
CA GLU A 218 -20.84 6.68 -23.62
C GLU A 218 -19.76 7.61 -23.07
N LYS A 219 -19.38 8.59 -23.87
CA LYS A 219 -18.50 9.69 -23.46
C LYS A 219 -19.31 10.68 -22.60
N THR A 220 -19.64 10.27 -21.38
CA THR A 220 -20.38 11.15 -20.47
C THR A 220 -19.47 12.25 -19.97
N GLY A 221 -19.75 13.50 -20.33
CA GLY A 221 -19.04 14.68 -19.81
C GLY A 221 -18.05 15.33 -20.79
N SER A 222 -17.39 16.39 -20.33
CA SER A 222 -16.41 17.16 -21.08
C SER A 222 -14.99 16.93 -20.52
N ALA A 223 -13.94 17.24 -21.31
CA ALA A 223 -12.55 17.13 -20.88
C ALA A 223 -12.23 18.00 -19.64
N VAL A 224 -13.08 18.95 -19.33
CA VAL A 224 -12.93 19.87 -18.19
C VAL A 224 -12.99 19.11 -16.86
N CYS A 225 -13.72 17.97 -16.79
CA CYS A 225 -13.76 17.15 -15.56
C CYS A 225 -12.42 16.48 -15.21
N LEU A 226 -11.44 16.47 -16.12
CA LEU A 226 -10.10 15.98 -15.83
C LEU A 226 -9.20 17.01 -15.14
N ILE A 227 -9.60 18.30 -15.09
CA ILE A 227 -8.80 19.37 -14.48
C ILE A 227 -8.42 19.05 -13.03
N PRO A 228 -9.33 18.61 -12.14
CA PRO A 228 -8.97 18.29 -10.74
C PRO A 228 -7.87 17.22 -10.65
N LEU A 229 -8.00 16.15 -11.44
CA LEU A 229 -7.01 15.07 -11.48
C LEU A 229 -5.67 15.56 -12.04
N ALA A 230 -5.69 16.37 -13.11
CA ALA A 230 -4.47 16.90 -13.72
C ALA A 230 -3.75 17.86 -12.78
N VAL A 231 -4.48 18.76 -12.10
CA VAL A 231 -3.89 19.69 -11.13
C VAL A 231 -3.28 18.94 -9.96
N VAL A 232 -3.98 17.95 -9.39
CA VAL A 232 -3.44 17.13 -8.31
C VAL A 232 -2.18 16.38 -8.78
N ALA A 233 -2.18 15.80 -9.99
CA ALA A 233 -0.99 15.13 -10.52
C ALA A 233 0.21 16.08 -10.66
N VAL A 234 -0.01 17.30 -11.15
CA VAL A 234 1.04 18.32 -11.25
C VAL A 234 1.53 18.72 -9.87
N LEU A 235 0.64 18.99 -8.92
CA LEU A 235 1.03 19.38 -7.56
C LEU A 235 1.80 18.27 -6.85
N VAL A 236 1.40 16.99 -7.03
CA VAL A 236 2.13 15.82 -6.50
C VAL A 236 3.52 15.74 -7.11
N LEU A 237 3.66 15.90 -8.42
CA LEU A 237 4.98 15.93 -9.08
C LEU A 237 5.83 17.11 -8.58
N CYS A 238 5.26 18.28 -8.49
CA CYS A 238 5.95 19.45 -7.94
C CYS A 238 6.40 19.22 -6.49
N TYR A 239 5.54 18.65 -5.66
CA TYR A 239 5.85 18.35 -4.27
C TYR A 239 7.01 17.35 -4.16
N ASN A 240 7.02 16.29 -4.95
CA ASN A 240 8.07 15.26 -4.88
C ASN A 240 9.40 15.68 -5.51
N PHE A 241 9.39 16.43 -6.62
CA PHE A 241 10.61 16.78 -7.35
C PHE A 241 11.08 18.21 -7.11
N LEU A 242 10.21 19.10 -6.64
CA LEU A 242 10.49 20.51 -6.41
C LEU A 242 10.20 20.92 -4.95
N TYR A 243 10.33 20.00 -4.00
CA TYR A 243 10.02 20.24 -2.59
C TYR A 243 10.80 21.43 -1.99
N PHE A 244 11.99 21.72 -2.52
CA PHE A 244 12.79 22.88 -2.13
C PHE A 244 12.18 24.23 -2.58
N LEU A 245 11.29 24.22 -3.59
CA LEU A 245 10.56 25.42 -4.07
C LEU A 245 9.20 25.57 -3.39
N ILE A 246 8.61 24.47 -2.94
CA ILE A 246 7.29 24.45 -2.31
C ILE A 246 7.48 23.95 -0.88
N PRO A 247 7.93 24.82 0.05
CA PRO A 247 8.14 24.39 1.41
C PRO A 247 6.82 24.00 2.08
N TYR A 248 6.76 22.87 2.68
CA TYR A 248 5.92 22.32 3.76
C TYR A 248 4.54 22.93 4.05
N TYR A 249 3.77 23.35 3.07
CA TYR A 249 2.40 23.82 3.30
C TYR A 249 1.38 22.69 3.31
N GLY A 250 1.47 21.78 4.34
CA GLY A 250 0.45 20.79 4.62
C GLY A 250 0.49 19.52 3.76
N GLY A 251 1.49 19.35 2.88
CA GLY A 251 1.75 18.12 2.14
C GLY A 251 0.57 17.58 1.30
N TYR A 252 0.50 16.27 1.18
CA TYR A 252 -0.55 15.58 0.42
C TYR A 252 -1.99 15.89 0.85
N PRO A 253 -2.33 16.04 2.15
CA PRO A 253 -3.69 16.39 2.54
C PRO A 253 -4.19 17.67 1.89
N VAL A 254 -3.36 18.70 1.86
CA VAL A 254 -3.73 19.99 1.24
C VAL A 254 -3.86 19.85 -0.28
N ILE A 255 -2.97 19.10 -0.93
CA ILE A 255 -3.05 18.82 -2.37
C ILE A 255 -4.38 18.14 -2.70
N TYR A 256 -4.77 17.12 -1.94
CA TYR A 256 -6.04 16.41 -2.17
C TYR A 256 -7.27 17.24 -1.82
N LEU A 257 -7.19 18.11 -0.81
CA LEU A 257 -8.27 19.06 -0.51
C LEU A 257 -8.44 20.09 -1.63
N ILE A 258 -7.35 20.59 -2.21
CA ILE A 258 -7.41 21.44 -3.41
C ILE A 258 -8.07 20.69 -4.55
N GLY A 259 -7.65 19.42 -4.81
CA GLY A 259 -8.27 18.57 -5.80
C GLY A 259 -9.76 18.34 -5.56
N PHE A 260 -10.16 18.13 -4.30
CA PHE A 260 -11.54 17.96 -3.89
C PHE A 260 -12.38 19.20 -4.21
N VAL A 261 -11.90 20.39 -3.84
CA VAL A 261 -12.57 21.67 -4.15
C VAL A 261 -12.69 21.87 -5.66
N LEU A 262 -11.62 21.61 -6.42
CA LEU A 262 -11.67 21.69 -7.88
C LEU A 262 -12.68 20.68 -8.48
N ALA A 263 -12.81 19.49 -7.90
CA ALA A 263 -13.76 18.48 -8.35
C ALA A 263 -15.22 18.89 -8.09
N LEU A 264 -15.49 19.81 -7.16
CA LEU A 264 -16.83 20.41 -6.99
C LEU A 264 -17.14 21.41 -8.09
N ILE A 265 -16.14 22.12 -8.59
CA ILE A 265 -16.29 23.14 -9.64
C ILE A 265 -16.35 22.48 -11.02
N PHE A 266 -15.39 21.60 -11.32
CA PHE A 266 -15.21 20.94 -12.62
C PHE A 266 -15.79 19.51 -12.62
N LYS A 267 -17.08 19.37 -12.54
CA LYS A 267 -17.78 18.07 -12.49
C LYS A 267 -18.51 17.74 -13.79
N CYS A 268 -18.64 16.46 -14.12
CA CYS A 268 -19.46 15.98 -15.21
C CYS A 268 -20.90 15.72 -14.77
N LYS A 269 -21.08 15.27 -13.53
CA LYS A 269 -22.40 14.98 -12.90
C LYS A 269 -22.49 15.65 -11.55
N GLY A 270 -23.71 16.00 -11.14
CA GLY A 270 -23.94 16.51 -9.78
C GLY A 270 -23.86 15.37 -8.77
N ALA A 271 -23.03 15.53 -7.73
CA ALA A 271 -22.95 14.61 -6.62
C ALA A 271 -22.98 15.41 -5.30
N ASN A 272 -23.49 14.80 -4.24
CA ASN A 272 -23.40 15.38 -2.90
C ASN A 272 -21.96 15.14 -2.37
N PRO A 273 -21.18 16.21 -2.14
CA PRO A 273 -19.79 16.06 -1.77
C PRO A 273 -19.58 15.41 -0.40
N LEU A 274 -20.47 15.67 0.56
CA LEU A 274 -20.35 15.10 1.91
C LEU A 274 -20.62 13.60 1.90
N ILE A 275 -21.62 13.15 1.14
CA ILE A 275 -21.91 11.73 0.97
C ILE A 275 -20.74 11.05 0.24
N ALA A 276 -20.24 11.65 -0.84
CA ALA A 276 -19.09 11.12 -1.57
C ALA A 276 -17.83 11.02 -0.69
N ALA A 277 -17.55 12.02 0.13
CA ALA A 277 -16.44 11.97 1.08
C ALA A 277 -16.62 10.85 2.12
N ALA A 278 -17.81 10.75 2.72
CA ALA A 278 -18.12 9.72 3.71
C ALA A 278 -18.00 8.30 3.12
N ASP A 279 -18.54 8.09 1.92
CA ASP A 279 -18.46 6.79 1.25
C ASP A 279 -17.01 6.47 0.84
N GLY A 280 -16.25 7.46 0.38
CA GLY A 280 -14.82 7.30 0.10
C GLY A 280 -14.03 6.85 1.33
N ILE A 281 -14.25 7.49 2.48
CA ILE A 281 -13.63 7.12 3.76
C ILE A 281 -14.03 5.70 4.19
N ARG A 282 -15.30 5.32 4.02
CA ARG A 282 -15.77 3.96 4.32
C ARG A 282 -15.03 2.88 3.52
N THR A 283 -14.65 3.16 2.27
CA THR A 283 -13.92 2.18 1.44
C THR A 283 -12.55 1.81 1.99
N VAL A 284 -11.91 2.71 2.75
CA VAL A 284 -10.57 2.53 3.31
C VAL A 284 -10.56 2.33 4.83
N ALA A 285 -11.73 2.25 5.47
CA ALA A 285 -11.86 2.21 6.94
C ALA A 285 -11.11 1.03 7.58
N VAL A 286 -11.15 -0.15 6.96
CA VAL A 286 -10.46 -1.36 7.46
C VAL A 286 -8.94 -1.16 7.41
N GLU A 287 -8.41 -0.62 6.32
CA GLU A 287 -6.98 -0.34 6.17
C GLU A 287 -6.52 0.74 7.16
N LEU A 288 -7.32 1.77 7.39
CA LEU A 288 -7.05 2.78 8.42
C LEU A 288 -7.01 2.17 9.82
N ALA A 289 -7.96 1.30 10.16
CA ALA A 289 -7.97 0.60 11.45
C ALA A 289 -6.72 -0.26 11.65
N LEU A 290 -6.24 -0.93 10.60
CA LEU A 290 -5.01 -1.70 10.63
C LEU A 290 -3.79 -0.80 10.87
N ILE A 291 -3.69 0.33 10.19
CA ILE A 291 -2.60 1.30 10.40
C ILE A 291 -2.56 1.76 11.85
N LEU A 292 -3.71 2.10 12.43
CA LEU A 292 -3.83 2.50 13.84
C LEU A 292 -3.38 1.38 14.79
N ALA A 293 -3.78 0.14 14.53
CA ALA A 293 -3.38 -1.01 15.34
C ALA A 293 -1.86 -1.25 15.30
N TYR A 294 -1.24 -1.11 14.12
CA TYR A 294 0.23 -1.23 14.01
C TYR A 294 0.97 -0.12 14.72
N ALA A 295 0.46 1.10 14.65
CA ALA A 295 1.01 2.22 15.39
C ALA A 295 1.04 1.94 16.90
N SER A 296 -0.03 1.36 17.45
CA SER A 296 -0.09 0.95 18.85
C SER A 296 0.93 -0.13 19.20
N VAL A 297 1.20 -1.08 18.28
CA VAL A 297 2.23 -2.10 18.48
C VAL A 297 3.63 -1.49 18.51
N VAL A 298 3.92 -0.57 17.60
CA VAL A 298 5.21 0.12 17.55
C VAL A 298 5.45 0.88 18.87
N GLU A 299 4.43 1.60 19.33
CA GLU A 299 4.52 2.32 20.59
C GLU A 299 4.70 1.37 21.77
N THR A 300 4.02 0.23 21.77
CA THR A 300 4.24 -0.81 22.80
C THR A 300 5.70 -1.27 22.81
N PHE A 301 6.34 -1.50 21.67
CA PHE A 301 7.75 -1.87 21.62
C PHE A 301 8.68 -0.77 22.15
N ASN A 302 8.35 0.50 21.90
CA ASN A 302 9.07 1.64 22.45
C ASN A 302 8.95 1.71 23.98
N LEU A 303 7.70 1.62 24.50
CA LEU A 303 7.39 1.66 25.93
C LEU A 303 8.06 0.54 26.71
N VAL A 304 8.02 -0.67 26.18
CA VAL A 304 8.61 -1.85 26.80
C VAL A 304 10.13 -1.84 26.68
N GLY A 305 10.70 -0.99 25.81
CA GLY A 305 12.15 -0.84 25.61
C GLY A 305 12.77 -1.95 24.75
N VAL A 306 11.98 -2.77 24.07
CA VAL A 306 12.46 -3.83 23.16
C VAL A 306 13.33 -3.23 22.07
N ASN A 307 12.84 -2.16 21.43
CA ASN A 307 13.54 -1.51 20.33
C ASN A 307 14.93 -1.00 20.76
N GLY A 308 15.02 -0.29 21.88
CA GLY A 308 16.30 0.23 22.37
C GLY A 308 17.29 -0.86 22.78
N THR A 309 16.79 -1.92 23.44
CA THR A 309 17.64 -3.05 23.84
C THR A 309 18.20 -3.79 22.65
N LEU A 310 17.39 -4.06 21.60
CA LEU A 310 17.85 -4.73 20.40
C LEU A 310 18.83 -3.86 19.61
N SER A 311 18.57 -2.56 19.46
CA SER A 311 19.50 -1.63 18.80
C SER A 311 20.85 -1.58 19.50
N ALA A 312 20.88 -1.48 20.82
CA ALA A 312 22.12 -1.48 21.57
C ALA A 312 22.93 -2.78 21.41
N GLN A 313 22.24 -3.93 21.36
CA GLN A 313 22.91 -5.22 21.14
C GLN A 313 23.48 -5.36 19.72
N MET A 314 22.78 -4.86 18.71
CA MET A 314 23.27 -4.86 17.34
C MET A 314 24.51 -3.96 17.19
N GLU A 315 24.52 -2.82 17.88
CA GLU A 315 25.67 -1.91 17.92
C GLU A 315 26.86 -2.56 18.62
N ILE A 316 26.67 -3.16 19.79
CA ILE A 316 27.71 -3.88 20.54
C ILE A 316 28.28 -5.05 19.70
N ALA A 317 27.42 -5.78 18.99
CA ALA A 317 27.82 -6.88 18.13
C ALA A 317 28.51 -6.43 16.83
N GLY A 318 28.53 -5.13 16.53
CA GLY A 318 29.16 -4.58 15.33
C GLY A 318 28.52 -5.05 14.03
N ILE A 319 27.22 -5.36 14.03
CA ILE A 319 26.52 -5.88 12.85
C ILE A 319 26.26 -4.75 11.85
N ASN A 320 26.69 -4.95 10.61
CA ASN A 320 26.48 -3.96 9.55
C ASN A 320 24.99 -3.77 9.24
N GLY A 321 24.54 -2.51 9.13
CA GLY A 321 23.17 -2.15 8.82
C GLY A 321 22.63 -2.79 7.52
N ALA A 322 23.48 -3.00 6.52
CA ALA A 322 23.08 -3.70 5.29
C ALA A 322 22.76 -5.19 5.54
N VAL A 323 23.47 -5.84 6.44
CA VAL A 323 23.17 -7.23 6.84
C VAL A 323 21.86 -7.30 7.61
N ILE A 324 21.65 -6.33 8.51
CA ILE A 324 20.40 -6.21 9.26
C ILE A 324 19.22 -6.02 8.27
N ALA A 325 19.35 -5.10 7.32
CA ALA A 325 18.33 -4.84 6.31
C ALA A 325 18.04 -6.09 5.46
N LEU A 326 19.07 -6.82 5.04
CA LEU A 326 18.90 -8.05 4.28
C LEU A 326 18.15 -9.12 5.08
N VAL A 327 18.61 -9.42 6.29
CA VAL A 327 18.00 -10.47 7.13
C VAL A 327 16.57 -10.12 7.49
N LEU A 328 16.33 -8.89 7.95
CA LEU A 328 14.99 -8.43 8.35
C LEU A 328 14.09 -8.25 7.13
N GLY A 329 14.60 -7.77 6.00
CA GLY A 329 13.83 -7.68 4.76
C GLY A 329 13.37 -9.06 4.24
N LEU A 330 14.26 -10.07 4.31
CA LEU A 330 13.88 -11.45 3.99
C LEU A 330 12.87 -12.03 4.98
N LEU A 331 13.00 -11.71 6.27
CA LEU A 331 12.05 -12.13 7.30
C LEU A 331 10.66 -11.49 7.08
N VAL A 332 10.62 -10.20 6.74
CA VAL A 332 9.38 -9.50 6.38
C VAL A 332 8.74 -10.15 5.15
N LEU A 333 9.53 -10.43 4.12
CA LEU A 333 9.04 -11.05 2.89
C LEU A 333 8.48 -12.46 3.16
N ALA A 334 9.24 -13.30 3.86
CA ALA A 334 8.81 -14.65 4.21
C ALA A 334 7.59 -14.64 5.15
N GLY A 335 7.63 -13.79 6.19
CA GLY A 335 6.53 -13.64 7.14
C GLY A 335 5.25 -13.13 6.49
N GLY A 336 5.34 -12.14 5.60
CA GLY A 336 4.20 -11.65 4.84
C GLY A 336 3.59 -12.71 3.93
N LEU A 337 4.41 -13.53 3.29
CA LEU A 337 3.94 -14.63 2.44
C LEU A 337 3.28 -15.77 3.23
N LEU A 338 3.83 -16.11 4.39
CA LEU A 338 3.38 -17.27 5.19
C LEU A 338 2.28 -16.91 6.18
N LEU A 339 2.41 -15.79 6.89
CA LEU A 339 1.57 -15.39 8.01
C LEU A 339 0.65 -14.21 7.67
N GLY A 340 0.86 -13.57 6.52
CA GLY A 340 0.00 -12.49 6.04
C GLY A 340 0.46 -11.09 6.42
N THR A 341 -0.36 -10.12 6.06
CA THR A 341 -0.08 -8.68 6.17
C THR A 341 0.21 -8.19 7.59
N PRO A 342 -0.51 -8.62 8.64
CA PRO A 342 -0.25 -8.16 10.00
C PRO A 342 1.18 -8.44 10.47
N PHE A 343 1.67 -9.62 10.17
CA PHE A 343 3.03 -10.02 10.53
C PHE A 343 4.08 -9.19 9.78
N ALA A 344 3.87 -8.96 8.48
CA ALA A 344 4.76 -8.14 7.67
C ALA A 344 4.86 -6.70 8.19
N TYR A 345 3.75 -6.10 8.64
CA TYR A 345 3.76 -4.76 9.23
C TYR A 345 4.55 -4.70 10.55
N VAL A 346 4.27 -5.62 11.47
CA VAL A 346 4.91 -5.62 12.79
C VAL A 346 6.42 -5.84 12.67
N VAL A 347 6.83 -6.86 11.90
CA VAL A 347 8.25 -7.13 11.66
C VAL A 347 8.89 -6.02 10.83
N GLY A 348 8.16 -5.44 9.88
CA GLY A 348 8.60 -4.31 9.09
C GLY A 348 8.88 -3.06 9.93
N ALA A 349 8.01 -2.74 10.87
CA ALA A 349 8.22 -1.62 11.80
C ALA A 349 9.47 -1.83 12.66
N LEU A 350 9.63 -3.03 13.21
CA LEU A 350 10.84 -3.38 13.98
C LEU A 350 12.10 -3.31 13.09
N ALA A 351 12.05 -3.86 11.89
CA ALA A 351 13.14 -3.85 10.94
C ALA A 351 13.58 -2.42 10.59
N THR A 352 12.62 -1.55 10.31
CA THR A 352 12.88 -0.14 10.00
C THR A 352 13.55 0.57 11.17
N TYR A 353 13.05 0.35 12.39
CA TYR A 353 13.64 0.92 13.59
C TYR A 353 15.10 0.47 13.79
N LEU A 354 15.36 -0.83 13.71
CA LEU A 354 16.68 -1.39 13.94
C LEU A 354 17.71 -0.94 12.89
N VAL A 355 17.30 -0.91 11.61
CA VAL A 355 18.14 -0.42 10.52
C VAL A 355 18.47 1.06 10.67
N SER A 356 17.47 1.87 11.08
CA SER A 356 17.64 3.31 11.22
C SER A 356 18.54 3.72 12.37
N ASN A 357 18.64 2.90 13.40
CA ASN A 357 19.51 3.13 14.56
C ASN A 357 20.90 2.48 14.42
N SER A 358 21.16 1.74 13.32
CA SER A 358 22.49 1.22 13.07
C SER A 358 23.44 2.35 12.66
N ASN A 359 24.50 2.58 13.46
CA ASN A 359 25.47 3.67 13.25
C ASN A 359 26.43 3.47 12.06
N TYR A 360 26.15 2.53 11.17
CA TYR A 360 27.03 2.14 10.08
C TYR A 360 26.66 2.80 8.74
N GLY A 361 27.16 3.99 8.51
CA GLY A 361 27.07 4.67 7.21
C GLY A 361 25.69 5.26 6.93
N SER A 362 25.37 5.53 5.66
CA SER A 362 24.05 6.06 5.29
C SER A 362 22.98 4.98 5.52
N TYR A 363 22.17 5.15 6.54
CA TYR A 363 21.03 4.28 6.91
C TYR A 363 19.89 4.32 5.89
N GLU A 364 19.91 5.30 5.02
CA GLU A 364 18.84 5.60 4.06
C GLU A 364 18.61 4.44 3.08
N LEU A 365 19.66 3.92 2.44
CA LEU A 365 19.55 2.79 1.51
C LEU A 365 19.04 1.49 2.14
N PRO A 366 19.58 1.04 3.28
CA PRO A 366 19.02 -0.10 3.99
C PRO A 366 17.56 0.08 4.37
N MET A 367 17.16 1.28 4.79
CA MET A 367 15.75 1.59 5.08
C MET A 367 14.86 1.51 3.85
N MET A 368 15.30 2.07 2.73
CA MET A 368 14.59 1.99 1.46
C MET A 368 14.40 0.53 1.02
N ALA A 369 15.43 -0.29 1.16
CA ALA A 369 15.37 -1.71 0.83
C ALA A 369 14.34 -2.45 1.70
N VAL A 370 14.33 -2.18 3.00
CA VAL A 370 13.33 -2.74 3.93
C VAL A 370 11.93 -2.24 3.60
N GLY A 371 11.74 -0.95 3.36
CA GLY A 371 10.46 -0.37 2.95
C GLY A 371 9.92 -1.00 1.66
N ALA A 372 10.76 -1.17 0.65
CA ALA A 372 10.41 -1.86 -0.58
C ALA A 372 10.04 -3.34 -0.33
N ALA A 373 10.78 -4.04 0.52
CA ALA A 373 10.48 -5.43 0.89
C ALA A 373 9.13 -5.54 1.61
N ILE A 374 8.79 -4.59 2.48
CA ILE A 374 7.48 -4.52 3.15
C ILE A 374 6.37 -4.30 2.13
N ALA A 375 6.49 -3.30 1.27
CA ALA A 375 5.49 -3.00 0.25
C ALA A 375 5.23 -4.21 -0.66
N MET A 376 6.28 -4.91 -1.07
CA MET A 376 6.19 -6.07 -1.94
C MET A 376 5.66 -7.32 -1.20
N SER A 377 6.01 -7.51 0.06
CA SER A 377 5.45 -8.61 0.86
C SER A 377 3.93 -8.43 1.03
N MET A 378 3.47 -7.19 1.21
CA MET A 378 2.07 -6.84 1.26
C MET A 378 1.33 -7.12 -0.05
N PHE A 379 1.93 -6.72 -1.18
CA PHE A 379 1.41 -7.07 -2.50
C PHE A 379 1.22 -8.58 -2.65
N LEU A 380 2.20 -9.36 -2.24
CA LEU A 380 2.17 -10.81 -2.35
C LEU A 380 1.16 -11.46 -1.39
N ALA A 381 1.08 -10.95 -0.17
CA ALA A 381 0.18 -11.47 0.87
C ALA A 381 -1.30 -11.16 0.59
N LEU A 382 -1.60 -9.95 0.12
CA LEU A 382 -2.97 -9.49 -0.12
C LEU A 382 -3.63 -10.12 -1.33
N ARG A 383 -2.87 -10.68 -2.29
CA ARG A 383 -3.45 -11.14 -3.56
C ARG A 383 -4.62 -12.10 -3.41
N GLY A 384 -4.51 -13.05 -2.50
CA GLY A 384 -5.55 -14.06 -2.28
C GLY A 384 -6.82 -13.45 -1.69
N SER A 385 -6.69 -12.75 -0.56
CA SER A 385 -7.82 -12.12 0.13
C SER A 385 -8.45 -10.99 -0.69
N LEU A 386 -7.64 -10.18 -1.38
CA LEU A 386 -8.16 -9.12 -2.23
C LEU A 386 -8.91 -9.68 -3.45
N ALA A 387 -8.48 -10.81 -4.02
CA ALA A 387 -9.20 -11.46 -5.10
C ALA A 387 -10.59 -11.94 -4.68
N GLU A 388 -10.73 -12.43 -3.45
CA GLU A 388 -12.02 -12.78 -2.86
C GLU A 388 -12.90 -11.55 -2.69
N THR A 389 -12.38 -10.47 -2.11
CA THR A 389 -13.09 -9.18 -1.98
C THR A 389 -13.49 -8.59 -3.34
N VAL A 390 -12.64 -8.69 -4.35
CA VAL A 390 -12.96 -8.28 -5.73
C VAL A 390 -14.10 -9.13 -6.29
N GLY A 391 -14.06 -10.45 -6.08
CA GLY A 391 -15.13 -11.36 -6.50
C GLY A 391 -16.47 -10.98 -5.86
N GLU A 392 -16.49 -10.78 -4.55
CA GLU A 392 -17.69 -10.32 -3.82
C GLU A 392 -18.20 -8.97 -4.33
N THR A 393 -17.32 -7.98 -4.52
CA THR A 393 -17.68 -6.65 -5.00
C THR A 393 -18.28 -6.68 -6.41
N LEU A 394 -17.79 -7.57 -7.27
CA LEU A 394 -18.29 -7.76 -8.63
C LEU A 394 -19.52 -8.69 -8.70
N GLY A 395 -19.91 -9.33 -7.60
CA GLY A 395 -20.96 -10.34 -7.58
C GLY A 395 -20.57 -11.65 -8.30
N VAL A 396 -19.28 -11.94 -8.35
CA VAL A 396 -18.72 -13.13 -9.01
C VAL A 396 -18.49 -14.22 -7.98
N THR A 397 -19.24 -15.31 -8.09
CA THR A 397 -19.09 -16.50 -7.23
C THR A 397 -18.18 -17.54 -7.88
N GLY A 398 -17.46 -18.32 -7.06
CA GLY A 398 -16.68 -19.47 -7.49
C GLY A 398 -15.24 -19.19 -7.92
N VAL A 399 -14.74 -17.98 -7.76
CA VAL A 399 -13.32 -17.65 -7.96
C VAL A 399 -12.63 -17.63 -6.60
N THR A 400 -11.64 -18.49 -6.41
CA THR A 400 -10.85 -18.53 -5.17
C THR A 400 -9.58 -17.71 -5.31
N GLY A 401 -9.16 -17.06 -4.21
CA GLY A 401 -7.90 -16.30 -4.19
C GLY A 401 -6.69 -17.16 -4.56
N THR A 402 -6.68 -18.43 -4.18
CA THR A 402 -5.64 -19.41 -4.54
C THR A 402 -5.52 -19.64 -6.05
N GLU A 403 -6.62 -19.62 -6.78
CA GLU A 403 -6.60 -19.77 -8.24
C GLU A 403 -5.94 -18.57 -8.91
N VAL A 404 -6.29 -17.35 -8.49
CA VAL A 404 -5.67 -16.11 -8.99
C VAL A 404 -4.17 -16.08 -8.69
N VAL A 405 -3.76 -16.51 -7.51
CA VAL A 405 -2.34 -16.61 -7.12
C VAL A 405 -1.58 -17.61 -7.99
N LYS A 406 -2.15 -18.80 -8.24
CA LYS A 406 -1.52 -19.85 -9.07
C LYS A 406 -1.35 -19.37 -10.53
N ARG A 407 -2.33 -18.68 -11.09
CA ARG A 407 -2.25 -18.14 -12.45
C ARG A 407 -1.12 -17.12 -12.63
N ASN A 408 -0.76 -16.42 -11.56
CA ASN A 408 0.26 -15.36 -11.55
C ASN A 408 1.57 -15.78 -10.87
N ILE A 409 1.85 -17.08 -10.76
CA ILE A 409 3.01 -17.57 -10.02
C ILE A 409 4.33 -17.07 -10.61
N ILE A 410 4.44 -16.99 -11.94
CA ILE A 410 5.64 -16.48 -12.63
C ILE A 410 5.88 -15.03 -12.26
N PHE A 411 4.82 -14.19 -12.31
CA PHE A 411 4.91 -12.81 -11.90
C PHE A 411 5.35 -12.66 -10.44
N THR A 412 4.83 -13.51 -9.55
CA THR A 412 5.23 -13.58 -8.14
C THR A 412 6.71 -13.88 -7.98
N LEU A 413 7.20 -14.88 -8.70
CA LEU A 413 8.60 -15.29 -8.63
C LEU A 413 9.53 -14.19 -9.16
N VAL A 414 9.17 -13.55 -10.28
CA VAL A 414 9.94 -12.42 -10.84
C VAL A 414 9.99 -11.26 -9.84
N LEU A 415 8.85 -10.91 -9.25
CA LEU A 415 8.78 -9.83 -8.28
C LEU A 415 9.60 -10.15 -7.02
N THR A 416 9.48 -11.36 -6.48
CA THR A 416 10.25 -11.82 -5.32
C THR A 416 11.76 -11.82 -5.62
N ALA A 417 12.16 -12.30 -6.79
CA ALA A 417 13.56 -12.27 -7.21
C ALA A 417 14.08 -10.82 -7.33
N ALA A 418 13.30 -9.91 -7.89
CA ALA A 418 13.66 -8.50 -7.99
C ALA A 418 13.87 -7.85 -6.62
N ILE A 419 13.03 -8.18 -5.63
CA ILE A 419 13.16 -7.68 -4.25
C ILE A 419 14.43 -8.22 -3.59
N VAL A 420 14.70 -9.53 -3.73
CA VAL A 420 15.90 -10.15 -3.18
C VAL A 420 17.15 -9.51 -3.78
N VAL A 421 17.18 -9.31 -5.10
CA VAL A 421 18.27 -8.61 -5.78
C VAL A 421 18.42 -7.19 -5.23
N PHE A 422 17.33 -6.47 -5.04
CA PHE A 422 17.36 -5.12 -4.47
C PHE A 422 17.85 -5.09 -3.02
N LEU A 423 17.47 -6.04 -2.19
CA LEU A 423 17.98 -6.16 -0.82
C LEU A 423 19.48 -6.44 -0.78
N VAL A 424 19.98 -7.28 -1.68
CA VAL A 424 21.41 -7.64 -1.76
C VAL A 424 22.23 -6.51 -2.37
N ALA A 425 21.74 -5.90 -3.45
CA ALA A 425 22.44 -4.86 -4.20
C ALA A 425 22.19 -3.44 -3.66
N GLY A 426 21.32 -3.25 -2.68
CA GLY A 426 20.86 -1.94 -2.21
C GLY A 426 21.99 -0.99 -1.81
N SER A 427 23.06 -1.52 -1.20
CA SER A 427 24.25 -0.72 -0.85
C SER A 427 25.00 -0.15 -2.06
N SER A 428 24.87 -0.79 -3.24
CA SER A 428 25.49 -0.36 -4.50
C SER A 428 24.62 0.62 -5.30
N LEU A 429 23.36 0.77 -4.91
CA LEU A 429 22.36 1.58 -5.64
C LEU A 429 22.25 3.03 -5.12
N LYS A 430 23.32 3.56 -4.51
CA LYS A 430 23.37 4.94 -3.97
C LYS A 430 22.98 6.02 -4.99
N PHE A 431 23.17 5.75 -6.28
CA PHE A 431 22.80 6.65 -7.37
C PHE A 431 21.28 6.82 -7.56
N LEU A 432 20.48 5.95 -6.94
CA LEU A 432 19.01 6.04 -6.95
C LEU A 432 18.46 6.99 -5.86
N MET A 433 19.32 7.47 -4.98
CA MET A 433 18.98 8.44 -3.96
C MET A 433 19.23 9.84 -4.53
N ILE A 434 18.19 10.47 -5.03
CA ILE A 434 18.22 11.86 -5.52
C ILE A 434 17.59 12.76 -4.46
#